data_985a67202d413aac10c2c8ced2fc69e1
#
_entry.id   985a67202d413aac10c2c8ced2fc69e1
#
_cell.length_a   1.000
_cell.length_b   1.000
_cell.length_c   1.000
_cell.angle_alpha   90.00
_cell.angle_beta   90.00
_cell.angle_gamma   90.00
#
_symmetry.space_group_name_H-M   'P 1'
#
loop_
_entity.id
_entity.type
_entity.pdbx_description
1 polymer ?
#
loop_
_entity_poly.entity_id
_entity_poly.type
_entity_poly.pdbx_seq_one_letter_code
_entity_poly.pdbx_strand_id
1 'polypeptide(L)'
;DQNDEKDIQVFTRSVGDSPLKEFKGVTHIKADTSAFVSLLMDPEAATSWMHNVVEFKVEDSPSQTENIVYTVNKTPWPVTNRDAFIRSELSADANGVVTSTLTGVPDFKAGNDDYIRMPELKGSWMFAPMEDGMVEVTYQVHANPGGSLPDWLVNAIVVETPMNTLQNLHDVIHNEKYQGKTYAFIDQAKAPKETMTAE
;
A
#
# COMPACT_ATOMS: atom_id res chain seq x y z
N ASP A 1 8.26 -5.91 -15.65
CA ASP A 1 7.92 -4.71 -16.41
C ASP A 1 8.63 -3.48 -15.84
N GLN A 2 8.81 -2.45 -16.66
CA GLN A 2 9.62 -1.29 -16.33
C GLN A 2 9.05 -0.04 -17.00
N ASN A 3 9.12 1.10 -16.30
CA ASN A 3 8.88 2.43 -16.82
C ASN A 3 10.13 3.29 -16.55
N ASP A 4 10.94 3.52 -17.57
CA ASP A 4 12.22 4.23 -17.44
C ASP A 4 12.03 5.72 -17.15
N GLU A 5 10.94 6.34 -17.60
CA GLU A 5 10.66 7.76 -17.42
C GLU A 5 10.43 8.11 -15.93
N LYS A 6 9.76 7.23 -15.19
CA LYS A 6 9.45 7.39 -13.76
C LYS A 6 10.27 6.44 -12.87
N ASP A 7 11.26 5.76 -13.42
CA ASP A 7 12.09 4.79 -12.70
C ASP A 7 11.26 3.76 -11.91
N ILE A 8 10.26 3.15 -12.58
CA ILE A 8 9.40 2.14 -11.97
C ILE A 8 9.78 0.76 -12.48
N GLN A 9 10.03 -0.15 -11.56
CA GLN A 9 10.29 -1.56 -11.85
C GLN A 9 9.24 -2.44 -11.15
N VAL A 10 8.66 -3.37 -11.89
CA VAL A 10 7.67 -4.32 -11.37
C VAL A 10 8.18 -5.74 -11.54
N PHE A 11 8.21 -6.45 -10.42
CA PHE A 11 8.61 -7.85 -10.29
C PHE A 11 7.42 -8.68 -9.88
N THR A 12 7.41 -9.95 -10.28
CA THR A 12 6.41 -10.93 -9.83
C THR A 12 7.10 -12.22 -9.40
N ARG A 13 6.55 -12.89 -8.39
CA ARG A 13 7.01 -14.21 -7.97
C ARG A 13 5.84 -15.13 -7.60
N SER A 14 6.04 -16.44 -7.73
CA SER A 14 5.10 -17.43 -7.19
C SER A 14 5.23 -17.51 -5.66
N VAL A 15 4.12 -17.77 -4.97
CA VAL A 15 4.06 -17.87 -3.51
C VAL A 15 3.45 -19.21 -3.15
N GLY A 16 4.31 -20.15 -2.68
CA GLY A 16 3.90 -21.52 -2.36
C GLY A 16 3.08 -22.14 -3.47
N ASP A 17 1.96 -22.80 -3.10
CA ASP A 17 1.02 -23.42 -4.03
C ASP A 17 -0.10 -22.46 -4.49
N SER A 18 0.00 -21.17 -4.18
CA SER A 18 -0.99 -20.17 -4.61
C SER A 18 -1.02 -20.06 -6.14
N PRO A 19 -2.20 -20.09 -6.78
CA PRO A 19 -2.31 -19.83 -8.22
C PRO A 19 -1.98 -18.40 -8.59
N LEU A 20 -1.91 -17.51 -7.58
CA LEU A 20 -1.68 -16.07 -7.75
C LEU A 20 -0.24 -15.72 -7.40
N LYS A 21 0.34 -14.85 -8.20
CA LYS A 21 1.66 -14.30 -7.95
C LYS A 21 1.60 -13.14 -6.98
N GLU A 22 2.65 -12.97 -6.19
CA GLU A 22 2.94 -11.72 -5.51
C GLU A 22 3.57 -10.74 -6.51
N PHE A 23 3.22 -9.48 -6.41
CA PHE A 23 3.94 -8.42 -7.10
C PHE A 23 4.77 -7.59 -6.13
N LYS A 24 5.82 -6.98 -6.65
CA LYS A 24 6.64 -5.97 -6.00
C LYS A 24 6.93 -4.87 -7.01
N GLY A 25 6.45 -3.65 -6.74
CA GLY A 25 6.82 -2.44 -7.48
C GLY A 25 7.84 -1.64 -6.69
N VAL A 26 8.85 -1.10 -7.37
CA VAL A 26 9.89 -0.26 -6.78
C VAL A 26 10.06 1.00 -7.63
N THR A 27 10.18 2.14 -6.98
CA THR A 27 10.48 3.42 -7.61
C THR A 27 11.23 4.35 -6.64
N HIS A 28 11.87 5.39 -7.17
CA HIS A 28 12.57 6.40 -6.38
C HIS A 28 11.94 7.77 -6.61
N ILE A 29 11.60 8.45 -5.52
CA ILE A 29 10.92 9.76 -5.58
C ILE A 29 11.61 10.72 -4.62
N LYS A 30 11.82 11.96 -5.07
CA LYS A 30 12.33 13.01 -4.20
C LYS A 30 11.21 13.59 -3.36
N ALA A 31 11.14 13.18 -2.09
CA ALA A 31 10.16 13.64 -1.11
C ALA A 31 10.60 13.23 0.30
N ASP A 32 9.95 13.80 1.33
CA ASP A 32 10.11 13.32 2.70
C ASP A 32 9.26 12.07 2.95
N THR A 33 9.73 11.13 3.77
CA THR A 33 8.94 9.95 4.16
C THR A 33 7.60 10.30 4.79
N SER A 34 7.52 11.41 5.51
CA SER A 34 6.27 11.92 6.09
C SER A 34 5.22 12.31 5.05
N ALA A 35 5.64 12.72 3.83
CA ALA A 35 4.69 13.02 2.75
C ALA A 35 3.94 11.75 2.30
N PHE A 36 4.63 10.62 2.20
CA PHE A 36 4.00 9.33 1.86
C PHE A 36 3.05 8.86 2.97
N VAL A 37 3.43 9.03 4.24
CA VAL A 37 2.52 8.76 5.37
C VAL A 37 1.27 9.62 5.27
N SER A 38 1.43 10.92 5.00
CA SER A 38 0.29 11.84 4.84
C SER A 38 -0.64 11.43 3.72
N LEU A 39 -0.09 10.97 2.59
CA LEU A 39 -0.88 10.48 1.45
C LEU A 39 -1.61 9.17 1.80
N LEU A 40 -0.95 8.21 2.46
CA LEU A 40 -1.59 6.97 2.90
C LEU A 40 -2.72 7.20 3.91
N MET A 41 -2.61 8.26 4.71
CA MET A 41 -3.61 8.64 5.71
C MET A 41 -4.71 9.57 5.16
N ASP A 42 -4.74 9.81 3.85
CA ASP A 42 -5.75 10.62 3.17
C ASP A 42 -6.75 9.74 2.41
N PRO A 43 -7.85 9.29 3.03
CA PRO A 43 -8.81 8.40 2.40
C PRO A 43 -9.53 9.06 1.22
N GLU A 44 -9.67 10.39 1.21
CA GLU A 44 -10.35 11.12 0.13
C GLU A 44 -9.52 11.09 -1.17
N ALA A 45 -8.19 11.05 -1.05
CA ALA A 45 -7.30 10.97 -2.20
C ALA A 45 -7.16 9.55 -2.78
N ALA A 46 -7.43 8.51 -2.00
CA ALA A 46 -7.08 7.12 -2.32
C ALA A 46 -7.57 6.68 -3.71
N THR A 47 -8.82 7.00 -4.07
CA THR A 47 -9.40 6.63 -5.36
C THR A 47 -8.81 7.39 -6.55
N SER A 48 -8.07 8.47 -6.30
CA SER A 48 -7.43 9.27 -7.35
C SER A 48 -6.07 8.74 -7.80
N TRP A 49 -5.40 7.94 -6.95
CA TRP A 49 -4.06 7.45 -7.25
C TRP A 49 -3.88 5.93 -7.13
N MET A 50 -4.63 5.25 -6.27
CA MET A 50 -4.61 3.78 -6.21
C MET A 50 -5.34 3.20 -7.42
N HIS A 51 -4.61 2.49 -8.27
CA HIS A 51 -5.17 1.95 -9.53
C HIS A 51 -6.34 1.00 -9.26
N ASN A 52 -7.43 1.20 -9.99
CA ASN A 52 -8.68 0.43 -9.89
C ASN A 52 -9.39 0.45 -8.53
N VAL A 53 -8.96 1.25 -7.56
CA VAL A 53 -9.70 1.49 -6.33
C VAL A 53 -10.80 2.53 -6.59
N VAL A 54 -12.06 2.13 -6.48
CA VAL A 54 -13.23 2.98 -6.76
C VAL A 54 -13.97 3.41 -5.50
N GLU A 55 -13.71 2.76 -4.39
CA GLU A 55 -14.19 3.13 -3.06
C GLU A 55 -13.09 2.88 -2.04
N PHE A 56 -12.92 3.83 -1.12
CA PHE A 56 -11.97 3.73 -0.01
C PHE A 56 -12.54 4.44 1.21
N LYS A 57 -12.66 3.73 2.33
CA LYS A 57 -13.18 4.26 3.58
C LYS A 57 -12.35 3.77 4.76
N VAL A 58 -12.11 4.64 5.73
CA VAL A 58 -11.63 4.23 7.05
C VAL A 58 -12.83 3.77 7.86
N GLU A 59 -12.84 2.50 8.26
CA GLU A 59 -13.92 1.87 9.01
C GLU A 59 -13.67 1.86 10.52
N ASP A 60 -12.40 1.81 10.91
CA ASP A 60 -11.96 1.86 12.30
C ASP A 60 -10.54 2.38 12.39
N SER A 61 -10.20 3.00 13.52
CA SER A 61 -8.85 3.52 13.82
C SER A 61 -8.47 3.15 15.25
N PRO A 62 -7.99 1.91 15.47
CA PRO A 62 -7.64 1.43 16.80
C PRO A 62 -6.52 2.26 17.47
N SER A 63 -5.62 2.86 16.68
CA SER A 63 -4.57 3.76 17.15
C SER A 63 -4.22 4.82 16.10
N GLN A 64 -3.27 5.71 16.41
CA GLN A 64 -2.76 6.71 15.47
C GLN A 64 -1.95 6.09 14.30
N THR A 65 -1.52 4.85 14.44
CA THR A 65 -0.72 4.14 13.45
C THR A 65 -1.43 2.92 12.88
N GLU A 66 -2.65 2.65 13.30
CA GLU A 66 -3.44 1.49 12.85
C GLU A 66 -4.81 1.94 12.36
N ASN A 67 -5.16 1.52 11.16
CA ASN A 67 -6.47 1.71 10.57
C ASN A 67 -6.99 0.40 9.99
N ILE A 68 -8.32 0.22 10.01
CA ILE A 68 -9.01 -0.77 9.21
C ILE A 68 -9.75 -0.02 8.11
N VAL A 69 -9.40 -0.31 6.88
CA VAL A 69 -9.97 0.33 5.71
C VAL A 69 -10.83 -0.63 4.90
N TYR A 70 -11.89 -0.13 4.31
CA TYR A 70 -12.70 -0.82 3.33
C TYR A 70 -12.36 -0.31 1.94
N THR A 71 -12.13 -1.22 1.00
CA THR A 71 -11.83 -0.89 -0.39
C THR A 71 -12.72 -1.67 -1.35
N VAL A 72 -13.08 -1.04 -2.46
CA VAL A 72 -13.68 -1.71 -3.62
C VAL A 72 -12.74 -1.55 -4.80
N ASN A 73 -12.38 -2.69 -5.40
CA ASN A 73 -11.50 -2.77 -6.55
C ASN A 73 -12.31 -3.12 -7.79
N LYS A 74 -12.24 -2.24 -8.79
CA LYS A 74 -12.89 -2.42 -10.07
C LYS A 74 -12.20 -3.51 -10.87
N THR A 75 -13.00 -4.34 -11.53
CA THR A 75 -12.55 -5.33 -12.51
C THR A 75 -13.23 -5.07 -13.86
N PRO A 76 -12.61 -5.47 -14.98
CA PRO A 76 -13.24 -5.35 -16.30
C PRO A 76 -14.55 -6.14 -16.37
N TRP A 77 -15.56 -5.54 -17.00
CA TRP A 77 -16.81 -6.25 -17.29
C TRP A 77 -16.55 -7.50 -18.16
N PRO A 78 -17.20 -8.66 -17.95
CA PRO A 78 -18.31 -8.91 -17.03
C PRO A 78 -17.90 -9.44 -15.62
N VAL A 79 -16.66 -9.24 -15.22
CA VAL A 79 -16.16 -9.77 -13.94
C VAL A 79 -16.62 -8.88 -12.78
N THR A 80 -17.19 -9.52 -11.75
CA THR A 80 -17.67 -8.82 -10.55
C THR A 80 -16.52 -8.11 -9.82
N ASN A 81 -16.73 -6.88 -9.37
CA ASN A 81 -15.77 -6.16 -8.54
C ASN A 81 -15.46 -6.92 -7.24
N ARG A 82 -14.31 -6.61 -6.65
CA ARG A 82 -13.86 -7.17 -5.37
C ARG A 82 -13.89 -6.13 -4.29
N ASP A 83 -14.29 -6.53 -3.09
CA ASP A 83 -14.11 -5.72 -1.90
C ASP A 83 -13.13 -6.36 -0.91
N ALA A 84 -12.56 -5.54 -0.05
CA ALA A 84 -11.68 -6.00 1.01
C ALA A 84 -11.78 -5.11 2.25
N PHE A 85 -11.67 -5.71 3.44
CA PHE A 85 -11.25 -5.02 4.65
C PHE A 85 -9.77 -5.30 4.86
N ILE A 86 -9.01 -4.24 5.08
CA ILE A 86 -7.55 -4.31 5.21
C ILE A 86 -7.14 -3.57 6.48
N ARG A 87 -6.42 -4.26 7.37
CA ARG A 87 -5.71 -3.63 8.47
C ARG A 87 -4.41 -3.07 7.94
N SER A 88 -4.18 -1.80 8.17
CA SER A 88 -2.95 -1.07 7.84
C SER A 88 -2.27 -0.65 9.14
N GLU A 89 -1.02 -1.06 9.33
CA GLU A 89 -0.22 -0.78 10.53
C GLU A 89 1.07 -0.07 10.13
N LEU A 90 1.22 1.19 10.57
CA LEU A 90 2.41 2.01 10.33
C LEU A 90 3.46 1.77 11.40
N SER A 91 4.69 1.61 10.98
CA SER A 91 5.87 1.53 11.85
C SER A 91 7.04 2.28 11.24
N ALA A 92 8.02 2.63 12.06
CA ALA A 92 9.28 3.21 11.60
C ALA A 92 10.45 2.53 12.32
N ASP A 93 11.60 2.47 11.67
CA ASP A 93 12.85 2.00 12.27
C ASP A 93 13.82 3.15 12.59
N ALA A 94 14.94 2.82 13.23
CA ALA A 94 15.94 3.80 13.64
C ALA A 94 16.64 4.50 12.44
N ASN A 95 16.58 3.92 11.25
CA ASN A 95 17.11 4.51 10.01
C ASN A 95 16.07 5.43 9.33
N GLY A 96 14.86 5.53 9.90
CA GLY A 96 13.78 6.33 9.34
C GLY A 96 13.02 5.64 8.21
N VAL A 97 13.23 4.34 8.01
CA VAL A 97 12.41 3.55 7.10
C VAL A 97 11.01 3.40 7.69
N VAL A 98 10.01 3.84 6.95
CA VAL A 98 8.59 3.70 7.33
C VAL A 98 7.99 2.52 6.58
N THR A 99 7.26 1.68 7.30
CA THR A 99 6.54 0.54 6.72
C THR A 99 5.07 0.63 7.10
N SER A 100 4.17 0.50 6.12
CA SER A 100 2.76 0.21 6.32
C SER A 100 2.52 -1.26 6.00
N THR A 101 2.28 -2.07 7.02
CA THR A 101 1.94 -3.49 6.84
C THR A 101 0.45 -3.62 6.54
N LEU A 102 0.11 -4.38 5.49
CA LEU A 102 -1.26 -4.58 5.02
C LEU A 102 -1.68 -6.04 5.26
N THR A 103 -2.76 -6.22 6.01
CA THR A 103 -3.32 -7.55 6.29
C THR A 103 -4.82 -7.56 6.02
N GLY A 104 -5.27 -8.45 5.14
CA GLY A 104 -6.69 -8.67 4.91
C GLY A 104 -7.39 -9.19 6.17
N VAL A 105 -8.53 -8.60 6.50
CA VAL A 105 -9.40 -8.99 7.64
C VAL A 105 -10.82 -9.22 7.11
N PRO A 106 -11.05 -10.28 6.30
CA PRO A 106 -12.28 -10.48 5.55
C PRO A 106 -13.53 -10.58 6.41
N ASP A 107 -13.36 -11.03 7.66
CA ASP A 107 -14.46 -11.23 8.62
C ASP A 107 -14.76 -10.00 9.48
N PHE A 108 -14.09 -8.86 9.23
CA PHE A 108 -14.29 -7.64 10.04
C PHE A 108 -15.74 -7.14 10.00
N LYS A 109 -16.37 -7.19 8.82
CA LYS A 109 -17.81 -6.94 8.64
C LYS A 109 -18.37 -7.90 7.60
N ALA A 110 -19.69 -8.11 7.65
CA ALA A 110 -20.41 -8.88 6.66
C ALA A 110 -20.13 -8.42 5.22
N GLY A 111 -20.20 -9.34 4.28
CA GLY A 111 -20.02 -9.07 2.85
C GLY A 111 -21.13 -8.18 2.28
N ASN A 112 -20.85 -7.62 1.12
CA ASN A 112 -21.82 -6.97 0.25
C ASN A 112 -22.09 -7.92 -0.93
N ASP A 113 -23.35 -8.26 -1.17
CA ASP A 113 -23.74 -9.21 -2.23
C ASP A 113 -23.41 -8.71 -3.66
N ASP A 114 -23.16 -7.42 -3.81
CA ASP A 114 -22.75 -6.82 -5.09
C ASP A 114 -21.26 -7.08 -5.45
N TYR A 115 -20.45 -7.54 -4.48
CA TYR A 115 -19.01 -7.72 -4.63
C TYR A 115 -18.58 -9.11 -4.18
N ILE A 116 -17.41 -9.54 -4.68
CA ILE A 116 -16.75 -10.73 -4.16
C ILE A 116 -15.74 -10.27 -3.10
N ARG A 117 -15.90 -10.75 -1.84
CA ARG A 117 -14.96 -10.49 -0.76
C ARG A 117 -13.63 -11.18 -1.04
N MET A 118 -12.53 -10.42 -1.01
CA MET A 118 -11.17 -10.98 -1.07
C MET A 118 -10.87 -11.72 0.23
N PRO A 119 -10.65 -13.06 0.17
CA PRO A 119 -10.45 -13.86 1.38
C PRO A 119 -9.07 -13.69 2.00
N GLU A 120 -8.07 -13.26 1.21
CA GLU A 120 -6.70 -13.09 1.68
C GLU A 120 -6.02 -11.92 0.97
N LEU A 121 -5.32 -11.10 1.75
CA LEU A 121 -4.42 -10.07 1.28
C LEU A 121 -3.31 -9.90 2.31
N LYS A 122 -2.06 -9.91 1.83
CA LYS A 122 -0.86 -9.57 2.61
C LYS A 122 0.03 -8.69 1.77
N GLY A 123 0.54 -7.64 2.36
CA GLY A 123 1.44 -6.75 1.64
C GLY A 123 2.02 -5.67 2.51
N SER A 124 2.70 -4.75 1.86
CA SER A 124 3.29 -3.59 2.52
C SER A 124 3.58 -2.47 1.54
N TRP A 125 3.56 -1.27 2.08
CA TRP A 125 4.28 -0.12 1.58
C TRP A 125 5.53 0.08 2.43
N MET A 126 6.67 0.33 1.79
CA MET A 126 7.91 0.67 2.48
C MET A 126 8.51 1.92 1.84
N PHE A 127 8.88 2.87 2.69
CA PHE A 127 9.49 4.14 2.30
C PHE A 127 10.85 4.27 2.98
N ALA A 128 11.91 4.01 2.23
CA ALA A 128 13.28 4.04 2.72
C ALA A 128 13.97 5.34 2.30
N PRO A 129 14.32 6.24 3.25
CA PRO A 129 15.05 7.45 2.92
C PRO A 129 16.44 7.11 2.39
N MET A 130 16.83 7.78 1.33
CA MET A 130 18.12 7.68 0.67
C MET A 130 18.88 9.00 0.80
N GLU A 131 20.08 9.03 0.23
CA GLU A 131 20.84 10.27 0.09
C GLU A 131 20.12 11.25 -0.86
N ASP A 132 20.48 12.54 -0.76
CA ASP A 132 19.96 13.62 -1.62
C ASP A 132 18.43 13.85 -1.55
N GLY A 133 17.78 13.40 -0.46
CA GLY A 133 16.35 13.59 -0.24
C GLY A 133 15.48 12.70 -1.14
N MET A 134 16.05 11.64 -1.68
CA MET A 134 15.32 10.57 -2.37
C MET A 134 14.72 9.59 -1.37
N VAL A 135 13.61 8.98 -1.76
CA VAL A 135 12.99 7.87 -1.04
C VAL A 135 12.80 6.71 -1.99
N GLU A 136 13.33 5.53 -1.65
CA GLU A 136 12.94 4.30 -2.31
C GLU A 136 11.57 3.88 -1.81
N VAL A 137 10.63 3.79 -2.73
CA VAL A 137 9.27 3.33 -2.47
C VAL A 137 9.13 1.90 -2.95
N THR A 138 8.77 1.00 -2.06
CA THR A 138 8.43 -0.39 -2.39
C THR A 138 6.95 -0.64 -2.08
N TYR A 139 6.21 -1.12 -3.07
CA TYR A 139 4.83 -1.59 -2.93
C TYR A 139 4.75 -3.08 -3.28
N GLN A 140 4.43 -3.91 -2.31
CA GLN A 140 4.41 -5.36 -2.47
C GLN A 140 3.11 -5.93 -1.94
N VAL A 141 2.43 -6.77 -2.73
CA VAL A 141 1.18 -7.41 -2.33
C VAL A 141 1.07 -8.81 -2.93
N HIS A 142 0.62 -9.74 -2.09
CA HIS A 142 0.03 -11.01 -2.47
C HIS A 142 -1.43 -11.02 -2.03
N ALA A 143 -2.36 -11.24 -2.95
CA ALA A 143 -3.79 -11.25 -2.64
C ALA A 143 -4.48 -12.40 -3.36
N ASN A 144 -5.46 -12.98 -2.69
CA ASN A 144 -6.43 -13.88 -3.31
C ASN A 144 -7.71 -13.07 -3.61
N PRO A 145 -8.05 -12.82 -4.87
CA PRO A 145 -9.23 -12.02 -5.22
C PRO A 145 -10.55 -12.76 -5.00
N GLY A 146 -10.51 -14.05 -4.64
CA GLY A 146 -11.71 -14.89 -4.53
C GLY A 146 -12.39 -15.18 -5.86
N GLY A 147 -13.22 -16.20 -5.88
CA GLY A 147 -13.95 -16.63 -7.08
C GLY A 147 -13.03 -17.07 -8.23
N SER A 148 -13.60 -17.20 -9.42
CA SER A 148 -12.85 -17.52 -10.63
C SER A 148 -12.50 -16.24 -11.39
N LEU A 149 -11.23 -16.12 -11.79
CA LEU A 149 -10.75 -15.07 -12.68
C LEU A 149 -10.13 -15.70 -13.93
N PRO A 150 -10.34 -15.11 -15.10
CA PRO A 150 -9.60 -15.52 -16.31
C PRO A 150 -8.09 -15.29 -16.12
N ASP A 151 -7.25 -16.19 -16.63
CA ASP A 151 -5.79 -16.12 -16.49
C ASP A 151 -5.20 -14.79 -17.01
N TRP A 152 -5.76 -14.25 -18.10
CA TRP A 152 -5.30 -12.98 -18.64
C TRP A 152 -5.52 -11.82 -17.67
N LEU A 153 -6.61 -11.85 -16.89
CA LEU A 153 -6.92 -10.81 -15.92
C LEU A 153 -6.02 -10.94 -14.68
N VAL A 154 -5.75 -12.17 -14.24
CA VAL A 154 -4.79 -12.42 -13.15
C VAL A 154 -3.42 -11.85 -13.51
N ASN A 155 -2.94 -12.13 -14.73
CA ASN A 155 -1.65 -11.61 -15.20
C ASN A 155 -1.63 -10.09 -15.33
N ALA A 156 -2.74 -9.48 -15.79
CA ALA A 156 -2.85 -8.02 -15.87
C ALA A 156 -2.80 -7.37 -14.49
N ILE A 157 -3.56 -7.89 -13.52
CA ILE A 157 -3.62 -7.32 -12.16
C ILE A 157 -2.24 -7.26 -11.50
N VAL A 158 -1.45 -8.32 -11.59
CA VAL A 158 -0.14 -8.37 -10.90
C VAL A 158 0.92 -7.45 -11.50
N VAL A 159 0.70 -6.94 -12.70
CA VAL A 159 1.61 -6.01 -13.37
C VAL A 159 1.03 -4.59 -13.42
N GLU A 160 -0.21 -4.44 -13.86
CA GLU A 160 -0.83 -3.12 -14.05
C GLU A 160 -1.10 -2.41 -12.72
N THR A 161 -1.50 -3.17 -11.67
CA THR A 161 -1.80 -2.57 -10.37
C THR A 161 -0.59 -1.83 -9.78
N PRO A 162 0.58 -2.45 -9.57
CA PRO A 162 1.73 -1.74 -9.04
C PRO A 162 2.25 -0.68 -10.01
N MET A 163 2.30 -0.95 -11.32
CA MET A 163 2.80 0.00 -12.32
C MET A 163 2.00 1.29 -12.31
N ASN A 164 0.68 1.20 -12.48
CA ASN A 164 -0.18 2.38 -12.56
C ASN A 164 -0.32 3.09 -11.22
N THR A 165 -0.36 2.34 -10.09
CA THR A 165 -0.40 2.95 -8.77
C THR A 165 0.86 3.77 -8.49
N LEU A 166 2.05 3.25 -8.82
CA LEU A 166 3.30 3.98 -8.64
C LEU A 166 3.43 5.15 -9.62
N GLN A 167 2.94 5.03 -10.86
CA GLN A 167 2.87 6.17 -11.79
C GLN A 167 2.02 7.30 -11.22
N ASN A 168 0.84 6.97 -10.72
CA ASN A 168 -0.07 7.95 -10.12
C ASN A 168 0.52 8.55 -8.82
N LEU A 169 1.26 7.75 -8.05
CA LEU A 169 1.96 8.21 -6.85
C LEU A 169 2.92 9.37 -7.18
N HIS A 170 3.71 9.24 -8.25
CA HIS A 170 4.59 10.33 -8.72
C HIS A 170 3.82 11.62 -9.00
N ASP A 171 2.61 11.53 -9.51
CA ASP A 171 1.81 12.68 -9.90
C ASP A 171 1.19 13.40 -8.69
N VAL A 172 0.90 12.69 -7.59
CA VAL A 172 0.17 13.26 -6.44
C VAL A 172 1.04 13.59 -5.24
N ILE A 173 2.20 12.93 -5.07
CA ILE A 173 2.99 13.04 -3.83
C ILE A 173 3.51 14.46 -3.55
N HIS A 174 3.72 15.26 -4.59
CA HIS A 174 4.23 16.63 -4.46
C HIS A 174 3.15 17.68 -4.14
N ASN A 175 1.89 17.26 -3.92
CA ASN A 175 0.85 18.19 -3.48
C ASN A 175 1.24 18.81 -2.13
N GLU A 176 1.11 20.13 -2.03
CA GLU A 176 1.51 20.93 -0.85
C GLU A 176 0.87 20.44 0.45
N LYS A 177 -0.35 19.89 0.39
CA LYS A 177 -1.05 19.35 1.58
C LYS A 177 -0.33 18.21 2.28
N TYR A 178 0.58 17.52 1.60
CA TYR A 178 1.35 16.40 2.16
C TYR A 178 2.73 16.81 2.67
N GLN A 179 3.19 18.02 2.32
CA GLN A 179 4.55 18.48 2.63
C GLN A 179 4.67 19.02 4.05
N GLY A 180 5.89 18.93 4.63
CA GLY A 180 6.22 19.55 5.92
C GLY A 180 5.48 18.94 7.13
N LYS A 181 4.97 17.72 7.02
CA LYS A 181 4.29 17.02 8.12
C LYS A 181 5.30 16.31 9.02
N THR A 182 4.92 16.11 10.28
CA THR A 182 5.69 15.36 11.27
C THR A 182 4.81 14.30 11.91
N TYR A 183 5.40 13.17 12.26
CA TYR A 183 4.71 12.05 12.89
C TYR A 183 5.53 11.53 14.06
N ALA A 184 4.92 11.50 15.23
CA ALA A 184 5.59 11.11 16.48
C ALA A 184 6.24 9.72 16.40
N PHE A 185 5.62 8.76 15.74
CA PHE A 185 6.19 7.40 15.62
C PHE A 185 7.48 7.35 14.80
N ILE A 186 7.64 8.26 13.82
CA ILE A 186 8.88 8.38 13.03
C ILE A 186 9.97 9.02 13.88
N ASP A 187 9.67 10.11 14.59
CA ASP A 187 10.63 10.84 15.41
C ASP A 187 11.11 9.98 16.58
N GLN A 188 10.20 9.27 17.24
CA GLN A 188 10.53 8.34 18.33
C GLN A 188 11.40 7.17 17.90
N ALA A 189 11.19 6.64 16.69
CA ALA A 189 12.01 5.56 16.15
C ALA A 189 13.46 5.97 15.88
N LYS A 190 13.68 7.23 15.50
CA LYS A 190 15.02 7.82 15.25
C LYS A 190 15.72 8.26 16.53
N ALA A 191 14.99 8.45 17.63
CA ALA A 191 15.59 8.87 18.89
C ALA A 191 16.58 7.81 19.41
N PRO A 192 17.74 8.18 19.94
CA PRO A 192 18.65 7.23 20.57
C PRO A 192 17.92 6.50 21.71
N LYS A 193 17.97 5.17 21.72
CA LYS A 193 17.50 4.40 22.87
C LYS A 193 18.38 4.79 24.05
N GLU A 194 17.82 5.49 25.05
CA GLU A 194 18.51 5.70 26.31
C GLU A 194 18.88 4.31 26.85
N THR A 195 20.19 4.09 26.96
CA THR A 195 20.73 2.90 27.61
C THR A 195 20.28 3.00 29.08
N MET A 196 19.27 2.24 29.46
CA MET A 196 18.99 2.01 30.88
C MET A 196 20.21 1.27 31.46
N THR A 197 21.14 2.03 32.00
CA THR A 197 22.13 1.51 32.93
C THR A 197 21.36 1.12 34.19
N ALA A 198 21.14 -0.18 34.38
CA ALA A 198 20.72 -0.72 35.66
C ALA A 198 21.85 -0.47 36.66
N GLU A 199 21.59 0.35 37.66
CA GLU A 199 22.33 0.37 38.94
C GLU A 199 21.89 -0.77 39.84
#